data_c0540c9403cb552bf39d08a70ac56569
#
_entry.id   c0540c9403cb552bf39d08a70ac56569
#
_cell.length_a   1.000
_cell.length_b   1.000
_cell.length_c   1.000
_cell.angle_alpha   90.00
_cell.angle_beta   90.00
_cell.angle_gamma   90.00
#
_symmetry.space_group_name_H-M   'P 1'
#
loop_
_entity.id
_entity.type
_entity.pdbx_description
1 polymer ?
#
loop_
_entity_poly.entity_id
_entity_poly.type
_entity_poly.pdbx_seq_one_letter_code
_entity_poly.pdbx_strand_id
1 'polypeptide(L)'
;MRVCRLSLFLCLALAACAPQSGRRQAPADAIAVQPRVAGAAEGVVDVAPDIALERASAALVARGFTLALLSGPAGTLEANHDNQAVSDWASCPAITVRDPFSEALRSRRVDAGEVATRVTVKATPDNATGSRVAIRALSIGSYVNGFTGTPQQSACRSTGVLEQELLAAMRAGGP
;
A
#
# COMPACT_ATOMS: atom_id res chain seq x y z
N MET A 1 -24.69 66.86 41.79
CA MET A 1 -24.96 66.01 42.98
C MET A 1 -24.70 64.56 42.67
N ARG A 2 -23.88 63.93 43.51
CA ARG A 2 -23.72 62.46 43.76
C ARG A 2 -22.94 61.69 42.71
N VAL A 3 -21.75 61.45 42.98
CA VAL A 3 -21.03 60.45 43.86
C VAL A 3 -20.66 59.20 43.02
N CYS A 4 -19.42 59.19 42.66
CA CYS A 4 -18.37 58.19 42.87
C CYS A 4 -18.84 56.80 43.27
N ARG A 5 -18.48 55.81 42.53
CA ARG A 5 -18.03 54.52 43.12
C ARG A 5 -17.00 53.84 42.18
N LEU A 6 -15.82 53.91 42.69
CA LEU A 6 -14.66 53.11 42.32
C LEU A 6 -14.96 51.65 42.61
N SER A 7 -14.87 50.77 41.66
CA SER A 7 -14.84 49.34 41.87
C SER A 7 -13.59 48.74 41.26
N LEU A 8 -12.67 48.52 42.15
CA LEU A 8 -11.40 47.83 41.94
C LEU A 8 -11.70 46.37 41.72
N PHE A 9 -11.61 45.88 40.45
CA PHE A 9 -11.63 44.47 40.16
C PHE A 9 -10.20 43.94 40.11
N LEU A 10 -9.85 43.26 41.19
CA LEU A 10 -8.65 42.47 41.35
C LEU A 10 -8.78 41.21 40.50
N CYS A 11 -8.20 41.21 39.27
CA CYS A 11 -8.08 40.02 38.43
C CYS A 11 -6.99 39.12 39.00
N LEU A 12 -7.42 38.09 39.79
CA LEU A 12 -6.57 36.96 40.10
C LEU A 12 -6.22 36.23 38.80
N ALA A 13 -4.95 36.32 38.39
CA ALA A 13 -4.37 35.48 37.35
C ALA A 13 -4.21 34.05 37.89
N LEU A 14 -5.19 33.20 37.63
CA LEU A 14 -5.07 31.75 37.77
C LEU A 14 -4.24 31.24 36.59
N ALA A 15 -2.96 31.07 36.84
CA ALA A 15 -2.10 30.32 35.93
C ALA A 15 -2.56 28.84 35.92
N ALA A 16 -3.43 28.50 34.97
CA ALA A 16 -3.77 27.13 34.69
C ALA A 16 -2.55 26.45 34.06
N CYS A 17 -1.80 25.68 34.84
CA CYS A 17 -0.87 24.67 34.31
C CYS A 17 -1.68 23.64 33.53
N ALA A 18 -1.82 23.84 32.24
CA ALA A 18 -2.28 22.80 31.33
C ALA A 18 -1.21 21.69 31.33
N PRO A 19 -1.57 20.42 31.61
CA PRO A 19 -0.65 19.33 31.39
C PRO A 19 -0.38 19.27 29.88
N GLN A 20 0.85 19.52 29.49
CA GLN A 20 1.32 19.20 28.16
C GLN A 20 1.13 17.70 27.98
N SER A 21 0.02 17.32 27.34
CA SER A 21 -0.16 16.00 26.79
C SER A 21 1.03 15.78 25.87
N GLY A 22 1.99 15.01 26.37
CA GLY A 22 3.15 14.60 25.60
C GLY A 22 2.62 13.96 24.32
N ARG A 23 2.60 14.72 23.23
CA ARG A 23 2.61 14.14 21.91
C ARG A 23 3.83 13.24 21.91
N ARG A 24 3.59 11.94 22.09
CA ARG A 24 4.56 10.93 21.67
C ARG A 24 4.78 11.22 20.19
N GLN A 25 5.84 11.95 19.91
CA GLN A 25 6.39 11.98 18.58
C GLN A 25 6.62 10.52 18.21
N ALA A 26 5.81 10.02 17.28
CA ALA A 26 6.12 8.78 16.61
C ALA A 26 7.60 8.91 16.18
N PRO A 27 8.42 7.87 16.40
CA PRO A 27 9.81 7.93 16.01
C PRO A 27 9.89 8.36 14.55
N ALA A 28 10.67 9.40 14.28
CA ALA A 28 10.84 10.02 12.98
C ALA A 28 11.51 9.09 11.95
N ASP A 29 11.73 7.84 12.31
CA ASP A 29 12.35 6.80 11.52
C ASP A 29 11.34 5.84 10.86
N ALA A 30 10.07 6.21 10.75
CA ALA A 30 9.23 5.62 9.74
C ALA A 30 9.80 6.05 8.38
N ILE A 31 10.82 5.33 7.92
CA ILE A 31 11.33 5.42 6.55
C ILE A 31 10.08 5.27 5.69
N ALA A 32 9.65 6.38 5.07
CA ALA A 32 8.60 6.33 4.09
C ALA A 32 9.12 5.45 2.95
N VAL A 33 8.75 4.17 3.00
CA VAL A 33 9.07 3.21 1.96
C VAL A 33 8.38 3.72 0.71
N GLN A 34 9.11 4.48 -0.11
CA GLN A 34 8.62 4.87 -1.41
C GLN A 34 8.46 3.59 -2.23
N PRO A 35 7.23 3.23 -2.63
CA PRO A 35 7.01 2.05 -3.44
C PRO A 35 7.76 2.24 -4.77
N ARG A 36 8.82 1.48 -4.95
CA ARG A 36 9.46 1.38 -6.26
C ARG A 36 8.50 0.59 -7.14
N VAL A 37 7.74 1.29 -7.95
CA VAL A 37 6.90 0.67 -8.97
C VAL A 37 7.82 0.04 -10.01
N ALA A 38 8.09 -1.23 -9.86
CA ALA A 38 8.73 -2.05 -10.87
C ALA A 38 7.70 -3.09 -11.34
N GLY A 39 7.34 -3.04 -12.58
CA GLY A 39 6.39 -3.95 -13.20
C GLY A 39 5.06 -3.25 -13.53
N ALA A 40 5.05 -2.45 -14.58
CA ALA A 40 3.82 -2.12 -15.28
C ALA A 40 3.79 -2.97 -16.55
N ALA A 41 2.74 -3.76 -16.77
CA ALA A 41 2.46 -4.33 -18.06
C ALA A 41 1.44 -3.44 -18.77
N GLU A 42 1.72 -3.12 -20.00
CA GLU A 42 0.79 -2.40 -20.87
C GLU A 42 0.54 -3.25 -22.12
N GLY A 43 -0.68 -3.16 -22.64
CA GLY A 43 -1.03 -3.89 -23.84
C GLY A 43 -2.36 -3.43 -24.42
N VAL A 44 -2.63 -3.92 -25.63
CA VAL A 44 -3.93 -3.75 -26.27
C VAL A 44 -4.66 -5.09 -26.26
N VAL A 45 -5.97 -5.02 -26.01
CA VAL A 45 -6.91 -6.15 -26.05
C VAL A 45 -8.08 -5.79 -26.95
N ASP A 46 -8.59 -6.78 -27.71
CA ASP A 46 -9.62 -6.59 -28.75
C ASP A 46 -11.04 -6.67 -28.17
N VAL A 47 -11.22 -6.07 -27.00
CA VAL A 47 -12.54 -5.98 -26.32
C VAL A 47 -12.71 -4.60 -25.72
N ALA A 48 -13.97 -4.20 -25.49
CA ALA A 48 -14.31 -2.96 -24.82
C ALA A 48 -13.76 -2.89 -23.39
N PRO A 49 -13.52 -1.70 -22.81
CA PRO A 49 -12.89 -1.53 -21.51
C PRO A 49 -13.62 -2.23 -20.36
N ASP A 50 -14.93 -2.23 -20.37
CA ASP A 50 -15.78 -2.90 -19.38
C ASP A 50 -15.57 -4.42 -19.41
N ILE A 51 -15.56 -5.02 -20.60
CA ILE A 51 -15.29 -6.45 -20.78
C ILE A 51 -13.84 -6.80 -20.37
N ALA A 52 -12.87 -5.94 -20.68
CA ALA A 52 -11.48 -6.15 -20.26
C ALA A 52 -11.38 -6.16 -18.71
N LEU A 53 -12.06 -5.23 -18.03
CA LEU A 53 -12.08 -5.18 -16.57
C LEU A 53 -12.83 -6.35 -15.95
N GLU A 54 -13.94 -6.80 -16.55
CA GLU A 54 -14.66 -7.99 -16.10
C GLU A 54 -13.75 -9.24 -16.14
N ARG A 55 -13.06 -9.46 -17.25
CA ARG A 55 -12.10 -10.57 -17.39
C ARG A 55 -10.96 -10.45 -16.40
N ALA A 56 -10.42 -9.26 -16.19
CA ALA A 56 -9.38 -9.01 -15.18
C ALA A 56 -9.87 -9.31 -13.77
N SER A 57 -11.11 -8.91 -13.45
CA SER A 57 -11.71 -9.17 -12.14
C SER A 57 -11.89 -10.67 -11.88
N ALA A 58 -12.42 -11.41 -12.85
CA ALA A 58 -12.57 -12.86 -12.77
C ALA A 58 -11.21 -13.56 -12.57
N ALA A 59 -10.20 -13.15 -13.32
CA ALA A 59 -8.84 -13.69 -13.20
C ALA A 59 -8.19 -13.39 -11.85
N LEU A 60 -8.42 -12.21 -11.27
CA LEU A 60 -7.92 -11.82 -9.94
C LEU A 60 -8.64 -12.61 -8.84
N VAL A 61 -9.98 -12.71 -8.89
CA VAL A 61 -10.76 -13.49 -7.93
C VAL A 61 -10.36 -14.98 -7.95
N ALA A 62 -10.14 -15.56 -9.13
CA ALA A 62 -9.67 -16.94 -9.26
C ALA A 62 -8.28 -17.18 -8.62
N ARG A 63 -7.49 -16.11 -8.42
CA ARG A 63 -6.19 -16.12 -7.72
C ARG A 63 -6.28 -15.72 -6.25
N GLY A 64 -7.48 -15.56 -5.72
CA GLY A 64 -7.72 -15.24 -4.31
C GLY A 64 -7.64 -13.74 -3.97
N PHE A 65 -7.61 -12.86 -4.97
CA PHE A 65 -7.69 -11.41 -4.70
C PHE A 65 -9.10 -11.00 -4.30
N THR A 66 -9.18 -10.08 -3.36
CA THR A 66 -10.40 -9.38 -2.97
C THR A 66 -10.51 -8.08 -3.77
N LEU A 67 -11.62 -7.88 -4.46
CA LEU A 67 -11.85 -6.64 -5.21
C LEU A 67 -12.13 -5.50 -4.24
N ALA A 68 -11.36 -4.43 -4.35
CA ALA A 68 -11.49 -3.23 -3.52
C ALA A 68 -12.28 -2.13 -4.23
N LEU A 69 -12.12 -1.99 -5.54
CA LEU A 69 -12.79 -0.99 -6.37
C LEU A 69 -13.02 -1.56 -7.77
N LEU A 70 -14.23 -1.37 -8.29
CA LEU A 70 -14.55 -1.55 -9.70
C LEU A 70 -15.31 -0.30 -10.17
N SER A 71 -14.64 0.58 -10.91
CA SER A 71 -15.23 1.81 -11.43
C SER A 71 -15.39 1.74 -12.95
N GLY A 72 -16.60 1.40 -13.40
CA GLY A 72 -16.94 1.31 -14.83
C GLY A 72 -16.62 2.59 -15.62
N PRO A 73 -17.09 3.79 -15.19
CA PRO A 73 -16.85 5.03 -15.92
C PRO A 73 -15.36 5.46 -15.94
N ALA A 74 -14.62 5.17 -14.85
CA ALA A 74 -13.20 5.50 -14.76
C ALA A 74 -12.29 4.44 -15.40
N GLY A 75 -12.85 3.31 -15.84
CA GLY A 75 -12.08 2.24 -16.44
C GLY A 75 -11.00 1.68 -15.51
N THR A 76 -11.26 1.61 -14.19
CA THR A 76 -10.27 1.20 -13.19
C THR A 76 -10.82 0.07 -12.31
N LEU A 77 -9.98 -0.93 -12.06
CA LEU A 77 -10.18 -2.02 -11.13
C LEU A 77 -9.03 -2.03 -10.13
N GLU A 78 -9.35 -2.12 -8.84
CA GLU A 78 -8.37 -2.36 -7.78
C GLU A 78 -8.70 -3.64 -7.01
N ALA A 79 -7.67 -4.41 -6.72
CA ALA A 79 -7.80 -5.65 -5.95
C ALA A 79 -6.61 -5.80 -5.00
N ASN A 80 -6.86 -6.43 -3.85
CA ASN A 80 -5.87 -6.69 -2.83
C ASN A 80 -5.77 -8.19 -2.57
N HIS A 81 -4.57 -8.63 -2.30
CA HIS A 81 -4.29 -9.97 -1.78
C HIS A 81 -3.41 -9.80 -0.54
N ASP A 82 -3.93 -10.14 0.62
CA ASP A 82 -3.24 -10.01 1.89
C ASP A 82 -2.69 -11.36 2.35
N ASN A 83 -1.56 -11.31 3.08
CA ASN A 83 -0.99 -12.43 3.83
C ASN A 83 -0.64 -13.68 2.99
N GLN A 84 -0.07 -13.47 1.82
CA GLN A 84 0.52 -14.59 1.09
C GLN A 84 1.90 -14.98 1.65
N ALA A 85 2.16 -16.28 1.70
CA ALA A 85 3.53 -16.74 1.61
C ALA A 85 4.19 -16.15 0.35
N VAL A 86 5.50 -15.90 0.39
CA VAL A 86 6.26 -15.36 -0.75
C VAL A 86 5.80 -15.99 -2.05
N SER A 87 5.22 -15.20 -2.95
CA SER A 87 4.65 -15.68 -4.21
C SER A 87 5.61 -15.41 -5.36
N ASP A 88 5.44 -16.12 -6.47
CA ASP A 88 6.21 -15.90 -7.71
C ASP A 88 5.98 -14.51 -8.32
N TRP A 89 4.97 -13.78 -7.84
CA TRP A 89 4.62 -12.44 -8.34
C TRP A 89 5.49 -11.32 -7.78
N ALA A 90 6.15 -11.57 -6.64
CA ALA A 90 6.94 -10.55 -5.97
C ALA A 90 8.28 -11.10 -5.47
N SER A 91 9.33 -10.36 -5.74
CA SER A 91 10.66 -10.60 -5.20
C SER A 91 10.92 -9.62 -4.06
N CYS A 92 10.89 -10.13 -2.83
CA CYS A 92 11.14 -9.34 -1.62
C CYS A 92 12.60 -9.51 -1.19
N PRO A 93 13.42 -8.45 -1.22
CA PRO A 93 14.79 -8.53 -0.74
C PRO A 93 14.80 -8.78 0.76
N ALA A 94 15.67 -9.66 1.23
CA ALA A 94 15.92 -9.80 2.65
C ALA A 94 16.43 -8.48 3.25
N ILE A 95 15.90 -8.11 4.41
CA ILE A 95 16.36 -6.93 5.16
C ILE A 95 17.40 -7.31 6.19
N THR A 96 18.25 -6.35 6.55
CA THR A 96 19.20 -6.51 7.66
C THR A 96 18.63 -5.81 8.90
N VAL A 97 18.35 -6.58 9.94
CA VAL A 97 17.93 -6.07 11.23
C VAL A 97 19.13 -6.05 12.19
N ARG A 98 19.23 -5.01 13.00
CA ARG A 98 20.30 -4.87 14.01
C ARG A 98 19.73 -5.15 15.38
N ASP A 99 20.58 -5.74 16.23
CA ASP A 99 20.29 -5.90 17.64
C ASP A 99 20.51 -4.55 18.36
N PRO A 100 19.45 -3.89 18.85
CA PRO A 100 19.59 -2.60 19.51
C PRO A 100 20.22 -2.70 20.91
N PHE A 101 20.35 -3.92 21.46
CA PHE A 101 20.85 -4.17 22.80
C PHE A 101 22.31 -4.69 22.80
N SER A 102 22.90 -4.88 21.63
CA SER A 102 24.24 -5.44 21.51
C SER A 102 25.27 -4.38 21.11
N GLU A 103 26.21 -4.11 21.98
CA GLU A 103 27.40 -3.25 21.69
C GLU A 103 28.24 -3.81 20.52
N ALA A 104 28.19 -5.11 20.30
CA ALA A 104 28.89 -5.79 19.20
C ALA A 104 28.21 -5.61 17.83
N LEU A 105 27.24 -4.72 17.69
CA LEU A 105 26.55 -4.43 16.43
C LEU A 105 26.07 -5.70 15.70
N ARG A 106 25.56 -6.67 16.43
CA ARG A 106 25.03 -7.90 15.83
C ARG A 106 23.95 -7.54 14.83
N SER A 107 24.04 -8.12 13.66
CA SER A 107 23.01 -7.99 12.62
C SER A 107 22.60 -9.34 12.09
N ARG A 108 21.34 -9.45 11.70
CA ARG A 108 20.76 -10.65 11.10
C ARG A 108 20.03 -10.30 9.83
N ARG A 109 20.21 -11.13 8.83
CA ARG A 109 19.40 -11.08 7.60
C ARG A 109 18.08 -11.80 7.86
N VAL A 110 16.97 -11.16 7.47
CA VAL A 110 15.61 -11.67 7.65
C VAL A 110 14.89 -11.59 6.32
N ASP A 111 14.28 -12.70 5.93
CA ASP A 111 13.43 -12.79 4.75
C ASP A 111 11.99 -12.37 5.08
N ALA A 112 11.22 -11.97 4.07
CA ALA A 112 9.81 -11.66 4.25
C ALA A 112 9.05 -12.94 4.68
N GLY A 113 8.24 -12.83 5.73
CA GLY A 113 7.35 -13.91 6.17
C GLY A 113 6.05 -13.91 5.39
N GLU A 114 5.52 -12.73 5.11
CA GLU A 114 4.26 -12.53 4.39
C GLU A 114 4.40 -11.40 3.38
N VAL A 115 3.59 -11.47 2.32
CA VAL A 115 3.55 -10.45 1.27
C VAL A 115 2.10 -10.05 1.04
N ALA A 116 1.82 -8.75 1.10
CA ALA A 116 0.57 -8.17 0.66
C ALA A 116 0.75 -7.57 -0.73
N THR A 117 -0.17 -7.85 -1.66
CA THR A 117 -0.11 -7.35 -3.04
C THR A 117 -1.38 -6.59 -3.38
N ARG A 118 -1.21 -5.36 -3.88
CA ARG A 118 -2.28 -4.57 -4.48
C ARG A 118 -2.08 -4.51 -5.99
N VAL A 119 -3.15 -4.77 -6.72
CA VAL A 119 -3.17 -4.67 -8.19
C VAL A 119 -4.12 -3.55 -8.60
N THR A 120 -3.68 -2.73 -9.53
CA THR A 120 -4.50 -1.74 -10.22
C THR A 120 -4.49 -2.04 -11.70
N VAL A 121 -5.67 -2.22 -12.29
CA VAL A 121 -5.86 -2.38 -13.74
C VAL A 121 -6.63 -1.17 -14.23
N LYS A 122 -6.11 -0.52 -15.27
CA LYS A 122 -6.79 0.57 -15.97
C LYS A 122 -7.00 0.18 -17.42
N ALA A 123 -8.26 0.24 -17.86
CA ALA A 123 -8.63 0.01 -19.25
C ALA A 123 -9.24 1.29 -19.85
N THR A 124 -8.75 1.70 -21.00
CA THR A 124 -9.23 2.87 -21.73
C THR A 124 -9.51 2.49 -23.18
N PRO A 125 -10.50 3.09 -23.84
CA PRO A 125 -10.74 2.84 -25.25
C PRO A 125 -9.47 3.11 -26.08
N ASP A 126 -9.12 2.21 -26.99
CA ASP A 126 -8.00 2.39 -27.92
C ASP A 126 -8.51 2.62 -29.37
N ASN A 127 -9.59 1.94 -29.74
CA ASN A 127 -10.27 2.06 -31.02
C ASN A 127 -11.77 1.73 -30.86
N ALA A 128 -12.50 1.53 -31.92
CA ALA A 128 -13.96 1.27 -31.87
C ALA A 128 -14.35 0.03 -31.04
N THR A 129 -13.48 -0.98 -30.92
CA THR A 129 -13.79 -2.27 -30.28
C THR A 129 -12.74 -2.72 -29.26
N GLY A 130 -11.57 -2.08 -29.23
CA GLY A 130 -10.44 -2.48 -28.40
C GLY A 130 -10.18 -1.55 -27.24
N SER A 131 -9.32 -2.00 -26.33
CA SER A 131 -8.88 -1.25 -25.16
C SER A 131 -7.38 -1.28 -25.00
N ARG A 132 -6.83 -0.16 -24.54
CA ARG A 132 -5.49 -0.08 -23.99
C ARG A 132 -5.56 -0.36 -22.50
N VAL A 133 -4.80 -1.33 -22.06
CA VAL A 133 -4.77 -1.78 -20.67
C VAL A 133 -3.43 -1.50 -20.04
N ALA A 134 -3.43 -0.93 -18.84
CA ALA A 134 -2.26 -0.76 -18.00
C ALA A 134 -2.48 -1.50 -16.68
N ILE A 135 -1.57 -2.37 -16.29
CA ILE A 135 -1.62 -3.18 -15.08
C ILE A 135 -0.43 -2.81 -14.21
N ARG A 136 -0.68 -2.57 -12.93
CA ARG A 136 0.36 -2.30 -11.94
C ARG A 136 0.14 -3.18 -10.72
N ALA A 137 1.17 -3.90 -10.29
CA ALA A 137 1.19 -4.62 -9.04
C ALA A 137 2.19 -3.97 -8.08
N LEU A 138 1.74 -3.74 -6.85
CA LEU A 138 2.54 -3.24 -5.75
C LEU A 138 2.51 -4.25 -4.62
N SER A 139 3.68 -4.77 -4.25
CA SER A 139 3.82 -5.75 -3.18
C SER A 139 4.65 -5.21 -2.03
N ILE A 140 4.22 -5.51 -0.80
CA ILE A 140 4.87 -5.13 0.44
C ILE A 140 5.14 -6.39 1.24
N GLY A 141 6.41 -6.63 1.56
CA GLY A 141 6.84 -7.73 2.42
C GLY A 141 6.81 -7.33 3.88
N SER A 142 6.28 -8.20 4.74
CA SER A 142 6.30 -8.07 6.19
C SER A 142 7.41 -8.92 6.78
N TYR A 143 8.18 -8.34 7.69
CA TYR A 143 9.35 -8.94 8.33
C TYR A 143 9.21 -8.81 9.85
N VAL A 144 9.71 -9.77 10.59
CA VAL A 144 9.76 -9.68 12.05
C VAL A 144 11.23 -9.53 12.47
N ASN A 145 11.53 -8.46 13.19
CA ASN A 145 12.85 -8.30 13.79
C ASN A 145 13.05 -9.36 14.87
N GLY A 146 13.93 -10.34 14.62
CA GLY A 146 14.18 -11.45 15.52
C GLY A 146 14.79 -11.10 16.87
N PHE A 147 15.24 -9.84 17.07
CA PHE A 147 15.78 -9.36 18.34
C PHE A 147 14.71 -8.68 19.19
N THR A 148 13.81 -7.93 18.56
CA THR A 148 12.81 -7.11 19.27
C THR A 148 11.39 -7.62 19.10
N GLY A 149 11.12 -8.55 18.16
CA GLY A 149 9.79 -8.95 17.76
C GLY A 149 9.00 -7.89 16.99
N THR A 150 9.61 -6.73 16.69
CA THR A 150 8.93 -5.62 16.04
C THR A 150 8.69 -5.91 14.55
N PRO A 151 7.46 -5.73 14.04
CA PRO A 151 7.19 -5.87 12.62
C PRO A 151 7.83 -4.72 11.83
N GLN A 152 8.34 -5.04 10.66
CA GLN A 152 8.89 -4.10 9.69
C GLN A 152 8.29 -4.40 8.33
N GLN A 153 8.20 -3.39 7.47
CA GLN A 153 7.70 -3.54 6.11
C GLN A 153 8.70 -3.00 5.10
N SER A 154 8.78 -3.65 3.96
CA SER A 154 9.61 -3.19 2.84
C SER A 154 8.91 -3.44 1.51
N ALA A 155 9.11 -2.53 0.57
CA ALA A 155 8.60 -2.72 -0.78
C ALA A 155 9.32 -3.88 -1.47
N CYS A 156 8.54 -4.75 -2.09
CA CYS A 156 9.02 -5.83 -2.95
C CYS A 156 8.99 -5.37 -4.41
N ARG A 157 9.81 -6.01 -5.24
CA ARG A 157 9.79 -5.78 -6.68
C ARG A 157 8.81 -6.75 -7.33
N SER A 158 7.92 -6.28 -8.21
CA SER A 158 7.14 -7.17 -9.06
C SER A 158 8.07 -7.98 -9.97
N THR A 159 7.75 -9.26 -10.18
CA THR A 159 8.44 -10.12 -11.17
C THR A 159 7.86 -9.93 -12.57
N GLY A 160 6.71 -9.29 -12.70
CA GLY A 160 5.97 -9.13 -13.96
C GLY A 160 5.09 -10.34 -14.31
N VAL A 161 5.19 -11.44 -13.57
CA VAL A 161 4.43 -12.67 -13.87
C VAL A 161 2.92 -12.42 -13.75
N LEU A 162 2.47 -11.83 -12.65
CA LEU A 162 1.05 -11.53 -12.43
C LEU A 162 0.47 -10.61 -13.52
N GLU A 163 1.20 -9.56 -13.87
CA GLU A 163 0.78 -8.59 -14.87
C GLU A 163 0.65 -9.24 -16.26
N GLN A 164 1.58 -10.11 -16.64
CA GLN A 164 1.52 -10.84 -17.89
C GLN A 164 0.38 -11.85 -17.92
N GLU A 165 0.16 -12.59 -16.85
CA GLU A 165 -0.95 -13.53 -16.72
C GLU A 165 -2.30 -12.83 -16.82
N LEU A 166 -2.47 -11.67 -16.18
CA LEU A 166 -3.69 -10.87 -16.26
C LEU A 166 -3.92 -10.37 -17.69
N LEU A 167 -2.88 -9.87 -18.33
CA LEU A 167 -2.98 -9.42 -19.73
C LEU A 167 -3.35 -10.57 -20.67
N ALA A 168 -2.79 -11.76 -20.45
CA ALA A 168 -3.14 -12.96 -21.20
C ALA A 168 -4.60 -13.39 -20.97
N ALA A 169 -5.08 -13.36 -19.73
CA ALA A 169 -6.46 -13.69 -19.40
C ALA A 169 -7.46 -12.72 -20.07
N MET A 170 -7.15 -11.43 -20.11
CA MET A 170 -7.99 -10.45 -20.80
C MET A 170 -8.06 -10.68 -22.32
N ARG A 171 -6.98 -11.18 -22.93
CA ARG A 171 -6.93 -11.52 -24.37
C ARG A 171 -7.67 -12.81 -24.68
N ALA A 172 -7.52 -13.84 -23.86
CA ALA A 172 -8.06 -15.18 -24.12
C ALA A 172 -9.57 -15.30 -23.97
N GLY A 173 -10.25 -14.32 -23.42
CA GLY A 173 -11.70 -14.37 -23.23
C GLY A 173 -12.16 -14.89 -21.85
N GLY A 174 -11.26 -14.99 -20.87
CA GLY A 174 -11.54 -15.53 -19.55
C GLY A 174 -11.54 -17.08 -19.53
N PRO A 175 -11.61 -17.68 -18.32
CA PRO A 175 -11.75 -19.10 -18.17
C PRO A 175 -13.11 -19.60 -18.65
#